data_2a013a395a3892103e2a8888503256ff
#
_entry.id   2a013a395a3892103e2a8888503256ff
#
_cell.length_a   1.000
_cell.length_b   1.000
_cell.length_c   1.000
_cell.angle_alpha   90.00
_cell.angle_beta   90.00
_cell.angle_gamma   90.00
#
_symmetry.space_group_name_H-M   'P 1'
#
loop_
_entity.id
_entity.type
_entity.pdbx_description
1 polymer ?
#
loop_
_entity_poly.entity_id
_entity_poly.type
_entity_poly.pdbx_seq_one_letter_code
_entity_poly.pdbx_strand_id
1 'polypeptide(L)'
;MKSLRKPLFSKKKTYLSVLEKSLLLGLLLSFLLTMTGFSGQCEAIENQVFRFHVLANSDSQEDQALKLKVRDRVLEYSQGLFQNAQTREEAEALAAAHLQELCQAAQDEVYRQGYDYPVKAEITNMFFDTREYETVTLPAGCYDALRDRKSVV
;
A
#
# COMPACT_ATOMS: atom_id res chain seq x y z
N MET A 1 29.62 -17.81 71.39
CA MET A 1 28.65 -17.02 70.63
C MET A 1 29.26 -16.67 69.27
N LYS A 2 28.87 -17.37 68.17
CA LYS A 2 29.30 -17.09 66.78
C LYS A 2 28.20 -16.27 66.10
N SER A 3 28.42 -14.97 65.91
CA SER A 3 27.54 -14.10 65.12
C SER A 3 27.70 -14.44 63.65
N LEU A 4 26.67 -15.00 63.03
CA LEU A 4 26.56 -15.23 61.59
C LEU A 4 26.21 -13.92 60.90
N ARG A 5 27.21 -13.16 60.43
CA ARG A 5 27.02 -12.07 59.50
C ARG A 5 26.69 -12.69 58.13
N LYS A 6 25.41 -12.63 57.71
CA LYS A 6 25.00 -12.97 56.32
C LYS A 6 25.67 -12.02 55.33
N PRO A 7 26.23 -12.52 54.23
CA PRO A 7 26.98 -11.67 53.30
C PRO A 7 26.05 -10.68 52.56
N LEU A 8 26.30 -9.40 52.69
CA LEU A 8 25.63 -8.30 51.98
C LEU A 8 25.72 -8.42 50.43
N PHE A 9 26.69 -9.17 49.97
CA PHE A 9 26.95 -9.38 48.54
C PHE A 9 25.88 -10.19 47.80
N SER A 10 25.12 -11.05 48.48
CA SER A 10 24.08 -11.87 47.88
C SER A 10 22.86 -11.07 47.42
N LYS A 11 22.48 -10.05 48.16
CA LYS A 11 21.32 -9.17 47.84
C LYS A 11 21.56 -8.30 46.61
N LYS A 12 22.78 -7.75 46.42
CA LYS A 12 23.11 -6.93 45.24
C LYS A 12 22.99 -7.70 43.91
N LYS A 13 23.43 -8.94 43.87
CA LYS A 13 23.37 -9.79 42.69
C LYS A 13 21.92 -10.12 42.29
N THR A 14 21.04 -10.28 43.27
CA THR A 14 19.60 -10.52 43.03
C THR A 14 18.89 -9.28 42.53
N TYR A 15 19.18 -8.09 43.07
CA TYR A 15 18.60 -6.83 42.60
C TYR A 15 19.03 -6.48 41.18
N LEU A 16 20.30 -6.68 40.81
CA LEU A 16 20.81 -6.49 39.47
C LEU A 16 20.11 -7.42 38.47
N SER A 17 19.94 -8.70 38.79
CA SER A 17 19.27 -9.65 37.91
C SER A 17 17.76 -9.38 37.75
N VAL A 18 17.10 -8.83 38.77
CA VAL A 18 15.69 -8.41 38.69
C VAL A 18 15.54 -7.15 37.81
N LEU A 19 16.42 -6.17 38.00
CA LEU A 19 16.44 -4.96 37.16
C LEU A 19 16.72 -5.27 35.70
N GLU A 20 17.66 -6.14 35.43
CA GLU A 20 17.99 -6.61 34.07
C GLU A 20 16.81 -7.30 33.38
N LYS A 21 16.12 -8.20 34.07
CA LYS A 21 14.92 -8.89 33.57
C LYS A 21 13.73 -7.94 33.36
N SER A 22 13.52 -6.99 34.29
CA SER A 22 12.45 -5.99 34.15
C SER A 22 12.71 -5.03 32.99
N LEU A 23 13.96 -4.65 32.74
CA LEU A 23 14.36 -3.83 31.61
C LEU A 23 14.11 -4.57 30.29
N LEU A 24 14.53 -5.84 30.21
CA LEU A 24 14.30 -6.67 29.02
C LEU A 24 12.80 -6.88 28.75
N LEU A 25 12.02 -7.14 29.79
CA LEU A 25 10.57 -7.30 29.67
C LEU A 25 9.90 -5.99 29.23
N GLY A 26 10.32 -4.85 29.79
CA GLY A 26 9.83 -3.54 29.39
C GLY A 26 10.16 -3.19 27.94
N LEU A 27 11.37 -3.51 27.51
CA LEU A 27 11.80 -3.32 26.11
C LEU A 27 11.01 -4.20 25.14
N LEU A 28 10.78 -5.47 25.52
CA LEU A 28 9.96 -6.40 24.73
C LEU A 28 8.51 -5.92 24.60
N LEU A 29 7.90 -5.47 25.71
CA LEU A 29 6.54 -4.93 25.71
C LEU A 29 6.46 -3.64 24.89
N SER A 30 7.42 -2.75 24.99
CA SER A 30 7.50 -1.53 24.18
C SER A 30 7.58 -1.84 22.70
N PHE A 31 8.41 -2.82 22.32
CA PHE A 31 8.53 -3.29 20.93
C PHE A 31 7.20 -3.86 20.40
N LEU A 32 6.53 -4.72 21.19
CA LEU A 32 5.23 -5.28 20.81
C LEU A 32 4.15 -4.21 20.63
N LEU A 33 4.09 -3.21 21.53
CA LEU A 33 3.16 -2.08 21.42
C LEU A 33 3.42 -1.23 20.17
N THR A 34 4.69 -1.03 19.81
CA THR A 34 5.06 -0.28 18.60
C THR A 34 4.61 -1.03 17.34
N MET A 35 4.75 -2.35 17.33
CA MET A 35 4.32 -3.18 16.19
C MET A 35 2.80 -3.12 15.96
N THR A 36 1.99 -3.16 17.01
CA THR A 36 0.52 -3.07 16.89
C THR A 36 0.06 -1.70 16.37
N GLY A 37 0.69 -0.61 16.79
CA GLY A 37 0.38 0.73 16.29
C GLY A 37 0.70 0.92 14.81
N PHE A 38 1.81 0.36 14.34
CA PHE A 38 2.21 0.43 12.94
C PHE A 38 1.24 -0.35 12.02
N SER A 39 0.84 -1.56 12.42
CA SER A 39 -0.11 -2.37 11.65
C SER A 39 -1.46 -1.69 11.48
N GLY A 40 -2.00 -1.05 12.52
CA GLY A 40 -3.27 -0.33 12.46
C GLY A 40 -3.22 0.90 11.53
N GLN A 41 -2.08 1.60 11.44
CA GLN A 41 -1.92 2.72 10.51
C GLN A 41 -1.84 2.25 9.05
N CYS A 42 -1.18 1.13 8.76
CA CYS A 42 -1.14 0.55 7.43
C CYS A 42 -2.53 0.13 6.95
N GLU A 43 -3.29 -0.57 7.77
CA GLU A 43 -4.66 -0.98 7.47
C GLU A 43 -5.60 0.22 7.25
N ALA A 44 -5.43 1.31 8.02
CA ALA A 44 -6.19 2.53 7.83
C ALA A 44 -5.91 3.19 6.46
N ILE A 45 -4.66 3.16 5.98
CA ILE A 45 -4.29 3.70 4.66
C ILE A 45 -4.82 2.78 3.54
N GLU A 46 -4.68 1.46 3.68
CA GLU A 46 -5.21 0.49 2.72
C GLU A 46 -6.71 0.69 2.48
N ASN A 47 -7.48 0.94 3.55
CA ASN A 47 -8.91 1.16 3.49
C ASN A 47 -9.34 2.54 2.96
N GLN A 48 -8.40 3.46 2.72
CA GLN A 48 -8.70 4.82 2.23
C GLN A 48 -8.24 5.07 0.79
N VAL A 49 -7.53 4.11 0.17
CA VAL A 49 -6.91 4.30 -1.14
C VAL A 49 -7.49 3.35 -2.16
N PHE A 50 -8.02 3.93 -3.25
CA PHE A 50 -8.35 3.22 -4.48
C PHE A 50 -7.23 3.45 -5.50
N ARG A 51 -6.65 2.38 -6.09
CA ARG A 51 -5.43 2.47 -6.90
C ARG A 51 -5.73 2.29 -8.39
N PHE A 52 -4.92 2.96 -9.22
CA PHE A 52 -4.86 2.70 -10.65
C PHE A 52 -3.63 1.86 -10.97
N HIS A 53 -3.84 0.72 -11.62
CA HIS A 53 -2.78 -0.20 -12.01
C HIS A 53 -2.79 -0.42 -13.53
N VAL A 54 -2.01 0.39 -14.25
CA VAL A 54 -1.85 0.27 -15.70
C VAL A 54 -0.66 -0.64 -16.01
N LEU A 55 -0.88 -1.66 -16.82
CA LEU A 55 0.15 -2.60 -17.25
C LEU A 55 0.66 -2.23 -18.65
N ALA A 56 1.97 -2.29 -18.84
CA ALA A 56 2.53 -2.22 -20.18
C ALA A 56 2.33 -3.56 -20.93
N ASN A 57 2.24 -3.50 -22.24
CA ASN A 57 2.12 -4.71 -23.05
C ASN A 57 3.39 -5.58 -22.99
N SER A 58 4.56 -4.96 -22.93
CA SER A 58 5.86 -5.62 -22.72
C SER A 58 6.82 -4.77 -21.90
N ASP A 59 8.02 -5.29 -21.65
CA ASP A 59 9.10 -4.57 -20.99
C ASP A 59 9.91 -3.66 -21.94
N SER A 60 9.48 -3.53 -23.19
CA SER A 60 10.11 -2.63 -24.14
C SER A 60 9.99 -1.17 -23.72
N GLN A 61 10.94 -0.35 -24.13
CA GLN A 61 10.96 1.06 -23.76
C GLN A 61 9.77 1.81 -24.33
N GLU A 62 9.29 1.42 -25.53
CA GLU A 62 8.11 1.95 -26.21
C GLU A 62 6.83 1.64 -25.43
N ASP A 63 6.63 0.38 -25.02
CA ASP A 63 5.45 -0.04 -24.25
C ASP A 63 5.42 0.58 -22.85
N GLN A 64 6.59 0.74 -22.20
CA GLN A 64 6.66 1.44 -20.93
C GLN A 64 6.35 2.94 -21.08
N ALA A 65 6.76 3.58 -22.17
CA ALA A 65 6.42 4.97 -22.47
C ALA A 65 4.91 5.11 -22.80
N LEU A 66 4.34 4.18 -23.58
CA LEU A 66 2.91 4.14 -23.87
C LEU A 66 2.08 4.01 -22.60
N LYS A 67 2.45 3.10 -21.70
CA LYS A 67 1.81 2.92 -20.40
C LYS A 67 1.69 4.24 -19.62
N LEU A 68 2.74 5.06 -19.60
CA LEU A 68 2.72 6.34 -18.89
C LEU A 68 1.71 7.31 -19.51
N LYS A 69 1.62 7.37 -20.85
CA LYS A 69 0.65 8.21 -21.56
C LYS A 69 -0.78 7.76 -21.32
N VAL A 70 -1.02 6.44 -21.37
CA VAL A 70 -2.34 5.87 -21.08
C VAL A 70 -2.74 6.17 -19.62
N ARG A 71 -1.82 5.98 -18.66
CA ARG A 71 -2.06 6.35 -17.27
C ARG A 71 -2.46 7.82 -17.13
N ASP A 72 -1.69 8.71 -17.74
CA ASP A 72 -1.93 10.15 -17.63
C ASP A 72 -3.28 10.54 -18.24
N ARG A 73 -3.65 9.92 -19.37
CA ARG A 73 -4.97 10.13 -20.00
C ARG A 73 -6.12 9.65 -19.13
N VAL A 74 -6.00 8.48 -18.52
CA VAL A 74 -7.02 7.94 -17.61
C VAL A 74 -7.13 8.82 -16.36
N LEU A 75 -6.01 9.28 -15.80
CA LEU A 75 -6.01 10.19 -14.65
C LEU A 75 -6.66 11.54 -14.99
N GLU A 76 -6.37 12.11 -16.15
CA GLU A 76 -7.01 13.35 -16.64
C GLU A 76 -8.53 13.21 -16.73
N TYR A 77 -9.01 12.12 -17.36
CA TYR A 77 -10.43 11.82 -17.46
C TYR A 77 -11.06 11.63 -16.06
N SER A 78 -10.37 10.92 -15.19
CA SER A 78 -10.86 10.55 -13.87
C SER A 78 -10.89 11.74 -12.88
N GLN A 79 -10.12 12.80 -13.09
CA GLN A 79 -10.14 13.98 -12.21
C GLN A 79 -11.53 14.56 -12.05
N GLY A 80 -12.28 14.72 -13.16
CA GLY A 80 -13.66 15.19 -13.10
C GLY A 80 -14.63 14.21 -12.45
N LEU A 81 -14.37 12.91 -12.63
CA LEU A 81 -15.23 11.83 -12.13
C LEU A 81 -15.14 11.68 -10.61
N PHE A 82 -13.92 11.73 -10.06
CA PHE A 82 -13.69 11.50 -8.63
C PHE A 82 -13.68 12.76 -7.77
N GLN A 83 -13.94 13.93 -8.35
CA GLN A 83 -13.89 15.22 -7.64
C GLN A 83 -14.76 15.29 -6.39
N ASN A 84 -15.88 14.55 -6.38
CA ASN A 84 -16.84 14.55 -5.30
C ASN A 84 -16.76 13.28 -4.41
N ALA A 85 -15.90 12.31 -4.75
CA ALA A 85 -15.70 11.13 -3.94
C ALA A 85 -14.93 11.49 -2.66
N GLN A 86 -15.52 11.24 -1.51
CA GLN A 86 -14.91 11.51 -0.21
C GLN A 86 -14.39 10.22 0.45
N THR A 87 -14.86 9.08 0.00
CA THR A 87 -14.47 7.76 0.50
C THR A 87 -13.97 6.87 -0.62
N ARG A 88 -13.22 5.84 -0.24
CA ARG A 88 -12.75 4.80 -1.17
C ARG A 88 -13.93 4.09 -1.85
N GLU A 89 -14.96 3.75 -1.07
CA GLU A 89 -16.17 3.06 -1.55
C GLU A 89 -16.92 3.87 -2.60
N GLU A 90 -17.00 5.19 -2.41
CA GLU A 90 -17.58 6.11 -3.41
C GLU A 90 -16.73 6.16 -4.68
N ALA A 91 -15.40 6.21 -4.55
CA ALA A 91 -14.50 6.18 -5.70
C ALA A 91 -14.59 4.85 -6.47
N GLU A 92 -14.67 3.72 -5.76
CA GLU A 92 -14.84 2.40 -6.36
C GLU A 92 -16.19 2.28 -7.08
N ALA A 93 -17.27 2.73 -6.46
CA ALA A 93 -18.61 2.73 -7.07
C ALA A 93 -18.66 3.60 -8.34
N LEU A 94 -18.02 4.78 -8.32
CA LEU A 94 -17.91 5.65 -9.48
C LEU A 94 -17.05 4.99 -10.58
N ALA A 95 -15.94 4.38 -10.23
CA ALA A 95 -15.11 3.65 -11.17
C ALA A 95 -15.86 2.47 -11.81
N ALA A 96 -16.66 1.74 -11.03
CA ALA A 96 -17.49 0.65 -11.53
C ALA A 96 -18.59 1.15 -12.49
N ALA A 97 -19.25 2.26 -12.13
CA ALA A 97 -20.31 2.86 -12.95
C ALA A 97 -19.77 3.37 -14.30
N HIS A 98 -18.53 3.89 -14.32
CA HIS A 98 -17.88 4.49 -15.49
C HIS A 98 -16.73 3.64 -16.07
N LEU A 99 -16.70 2.33 -15.74
CA LEU A 99 -15.61 1.44 -16.13
C LEU A 99 -15.42 1.40 -17.65
N GLN A 100 -16.51 1.42 -18.40
CA GLN A 100 -16.49 1.36 -19.86
C GLN A 100 -15.90 2.66 -20.46
N GLU A 101 -16.23 3.82 -19.91
CA GLU A 101 -15.71 5.10 -20.36
C GLU A 101 -14.23 5.27 -20.02
N LEU A 102 -13.80 4.81 -18.82
CA LEU A 102 -12.40 4.77 -18.44
C LEU A 102 -11.58 3.86 -19.37
N CYS A 103 -12.13 2.69 -19.70
CA CYS A 103 -11.52 1.76 -20.65
C CYS A 103 -11.44 2.38 -22.05
N GLN A 104 -12.49 3.08 -22.50
CA GLN A 104 -12.52 3.75 -23.80
C GLN A 104 -11.48 4.88 -23.85
N ALA A 105 -11.36 5.69 -22.81
CA ALA A 105 -10.35 6.77 -22.74
C ALA A 105 -8.91 6.22 -22.85
N ALA A 106 -8.66 5.07 -22.22
CA ALA A 106 -7.38 4.37 -22.33
C ALA A 106 -7.16 3.82 -23.75
N GLN A 107 -8.18 3.19 -24.35
CA GLN A 107 -8.11 2.65 -25.72
C GLN A 107 -7.88 3.74 -26.76
N ASP A 108 -8.55 4.87 -26.63
CA ASP A 108 -8.37 6.01 -27.53
C ASP A 108 -6.94 6.56 -27.49
N GLU A 109 -6.33 6.58 -26.30
CA GLU A 109 -4.92 6.97 -26.16
C GLU A 109 -3.97 5.97 -26.83
N VAL A 110 -4.21 4.67 -26.69
CA VAL A 110 -3.43 3.61 -27.37
C VAL A 110 -3.49 3.84 -28.89
N TYR A 111 -4.66 4.05 -29.45
CA TYR A 111 -4.85 4.33 -30.89
C TYR A 111 -4.20 5.65 -31.31
N ARG A 112 -4.32 6.70 -30.51
CA ARG A 112 -3.68 8.00 -30.77
C ARG A 112 -2.16 7.90 -30.86
N GLN A 113 -1.57 6.99 -30.11
CA GLN A 113 -0.13 6.71 -30.15
C GLN A 113 0.28 5.76 -31.29
N GLY A 114 -0.67 5.31 -32.13
CA GLY A 114 -0.40 4.45 -33.28
C GLY A 114 -0.29 2.95 -32.98
N TYR A 115 -0.77 2.51 -31.82
CA TYR A 115 -0.80 1.10 -31.43
C TYR A 115 -2.22 0.53 -31.55
N ASP A 116 -2.30 -0.79 -31.72
CA ASP A 116 -3.57 -1.53 -31.85
C ASP A 116 -3.69 -2.59 -30.73
N TYR A 117 -3.35 -2.19 -29.50
CA TYR A 117 -3.47 -3.08 -28.34
C TYR A 117 -4.89 -2.96 -27.76
N PRO A 118 -5.57 -4.09 -27.53
CA PRO A 118 -6.86 -4.06 -26.85
C PRO A 118 -6.67 -3.72 -25.36
N VAL A 119 -7.40 -2.73 -24.89
CA VAL A 119 -7.45 -2.35 -23.48
C VAL A 119 -8.66 -3.01 -22.84
N LYS A 120 -8.46 -3.62 -21.67
CA LYS A 120 -9.53 -4.16 -20.81
C LYS A 120 -9.28 -3.71 -19.39
N ALA A 121 -10.31 -3.23 -18.72
CA ALA A 121 -10.23 -2.81 -17.34
C ALA A 121 -11.14 -3.67 -16.45
N GLU A 122 -10.68 -3.95 -15.26
CA GLU A 122 -11.43 -4.63 -14.22
C GLU A 122 -11.13 -3.99 -12.85
N ILE A 123 -12.11 -4.04 -11.94
CA ILE A 123 -11.89 -3.68 -10.55
C ILE A 123 -11.59 -4.97 -9.80
N THR A 124 -10.48 -4.99 -9.09
CA THR A 124 -10.03 -6.18 -8.37
C THR A 124 -9.22 -5.80 -7.14
N ASN A 125 -9.30 -6.64 -6.11
CA ASN A 125 -8.40 -6.55 -4.98
C ASN A 125 -7.11 -7.28 -5.28
N MET A 126 -5.96 -6.60 -5.15
CA MET A 126 -4.66 -7.19 -5.45
C MET A 126 -3.57 -6.65 -4.55
N PHE A 127 -2.52 -7.43 -4.37
CA PHE A 127 -1.36 -7.05 -3.58
C PHE A 127 -0.46 -6.08 -4.34
N PHE A 128 0.01 -5.06 -3.62
CA PHE A 128 1.02 -4.11 -4.09
C PHE A 128 2.18 -4.04 -3.11
N ASP A 129 3.37 -3.91 -3.64
CA ASP A 129 4.55 -3.56 -2.87
C ASP A 129 4.49 -2.10 -2.38
N THR A 130 5.28 -1.81 -1.33
CA THR A 130 5.45 -0.43 -0.85
C THR A 130 5.85 0.50 -1.99
N ARG A 131 5.13 1.61 -2.13
CA ARG A 131 5.41 2.65 -3.12
C ARG A 131 5.51 4.02 -2.45
N GLU A 132 6.60 4.69 -2.75
CA GLU A 132 6.85 6.05 -2.32
C GLU A 132 6.46 7.02 -3.46
N TYR A 133 5.62 8.00 -3.11
CA TYR A 133 5.22 9.11 -3.94
C TYR A 133 5.76 10.39 -3.31
N GLU A 134 5.77 11.51 -4.03
CA GLU A 134 6.33 12.79 -3.54
C GLU A 134 5.71 13.25 -2.20
N THR A 135 4.44 12.95 -1.97
CA THR A 135 3.68 13.43 -0.81
C THR A 135 3.27 12.34 0.18
N VAL A 136 3.35 11.06 -0.21
CA VAL A 136 2.86 9.95 0.62
C VAL A 136 3.57 8.65 0.28
N THR A 137 3.85 7.83 1.29
CA THR A 137 4.30 6.45 1.13
C THR A 137 3.12 5.51 1.37
N LEU A 138 2.77 4.72 0.37
CA LEU A 138 1.77 3.67 0.49
C LEU A 138 2.47 2.37 0.91
N PRO A 139 2.10 1.77 2.05
CA PRO A 139 2.68 0.51 2.51
C PRO A 139 2.32 -0.65 1.56
N ALA A 140 3.09 -1.74 1.67
CA ALA A 140 2.74 -2.98 1.01
C ALA A 140 1.45 -3.55 1.61
N GLY A 141 0.51 -3.98 0.75
CA GLY A 141 -0.77 -4.50 1.20
C GLY A 141 -1.71 -4.82 0.04
N CYS A 142 -2.93 -5.25 0.38
CA CYS A 142 -3.98 -5.51 -0.58
C CYS A 142 -4.87 -4.28 -0.74
N TYR A 143 -4.96 -3.78 -1.96
CA TYR A 143 -5.74 -2.60 -2.30
C TYR A 143 -6.78 -2.93 -3.37
N ASP A 144 -7.94 -2.29 -3.29
CA ASP A 144 -8.87 -2.29 -4.41
C ASP A 144 -8.32 -1.38 -5.51
N ALA A 145 -8.29 -1.91 -6.71
CA ALA A 145 -7.66 -1.23 -7.84
C ALA A 145 -8.45 -1.39 -9.13
N LEU A 146 -8.47 -0.31 -9.91
CA LEU A 146 -8.77 -0.40 -11.33
C LEU A 146 -7.51 -0.90 -12.04
N ARG A 147 -7.58 -2.12 -12.54
CA ARG A 147 -6.50 -2.79 -13.24
C ARG A 147 -6.80 -2.84 -14.73
N ASP A 148 -5.84 -2.39 -15.53
CA ASP A 148 -5.82 -2.73 -16.94
C ASP A 148 -5.42 -4.21 -17.10
N ARG A 149 -6.29 -5.00 -17.71
CA ARG A 149 -6.04 -6.41 -17.95
C ARG A 149 -5.38 -6.58 -19.32
N LYS A 150 -4.11 -6.99 -19.31
CA LYS A 150 -3.42 -7.43 -20.50
C LYS A 150 -4.26 -8.50 -21.20
N SER A 151 -4.68 -8.25 -22.45
CA SER A 151 -5.26 -9.30 -23.27
C SER A 151 -4.12 -10.26 -23.64
N VAL A 152 -4.04 -11.39 -22.95
CA VAL A 152 -3.20 -12.50 -23.37
C VAL A 152 -3.87 -13.08 -24.62
N VAL A 153 -3.27 -12.81 -25.77
CA VAL A 153 -3.53 -13.55 -27.00
C VAL A 153 -2.63 -14.77 -27.03
#